data_f023b91ebf9c118051e65278291e0e8f
#
_entry.id   f023b91ebf9c118051e65278291e0e8f
#
_cell.length_a   1.000
_cell.length_b   1.000
_cell.length_c   1.000
_cell.angle_alpha   90.00
_cell.angle_beta   90.00
_cell.angle_gamma   90.00
#
_symmetry.space_group_name_H-M   'P 1'
#
loop_
_entity.id
_entity.type
_entity.pdbx_description
1 polymer ?
#
loop_
_entity_poly.entity_id
_entity_poly.type
_entity_poly.pdbx_seq_one_letter_code
_entity_poly.pdbx_strand_id
1 'polypeptide(L)'
;ILKYLELPEEKLFAREEILHKAKIKMQELSSRRRTLEKKEDALQKEYKLLVSGRVMELSDNLKEEFEILDVPVVYGMEWLKKNGFTEKKNKEIVSQNPFLPYALILTRQELKKLSERNGETYTSFPIPIIERENLESIKLDRTQSFVKMQDIHFYILFNENLLDEEKMEIMIEQKQKDIADIQETMQICKNE
;
A
#
# COMPACT_ATOMS: atom_id res chain seq x y z
N ILE A 1 36.77 -19.63 -5.98
CA ILE A 1 36.08 -20.05 -4.75
C ILE A 1 36.73 -19.43 -3.52
N LEU A 2 38.06 -19.67 -3.25
CA LEU A 2 38.73 -19.16 -2.04
C LEU A 2 38.60 -17.62 -1.91
N LYS A 3 38.87 -16.88 -2.98
CA LYS A 3 38.70 -15.41 -3.01
C LYS A 3 37.28 -14.97 -2.69
N TYR A 4 36.30 -15.69 -3.19
CA TYR A 4 34.87 -15.40 -2.92
C TYR A 4 34.49 -15.69 -1.47
N LEU A 5 35.11 -16.73 -0.86
CA LEU A 5 34.89 -17.09 0.53
C LEU A 5 35.83 -16.33 1.50
N GLU A 6 36.61 -15.39 0.99
CA GLU A 6 37.57 -14.62 1.77
C GLU A 6 38.57 -15.53 2.54
N LEU A 7 39.00 -16.62 1.89
CA LEU A 7 39.97 -17.55 2.44
C LEU A 7 41.33 -17.35 1.77
N PRO A 8 42.42 -17.43 2.53
CA PRO A 8 43.77 -17.37 1.95
C PRO A 8 44.10 -18.66 1.14
N GLU A 9 44.99 -18.54 0.15
CA GLU A 9 45.32 -19.63 -0.77
C GLU A 9 45.85 -20.88 -0.04
N GLU A 10 46.50 -20.72 1.10
CA GLU A 10 47.02 -21.79 1.93
C GLU A 10 45.93 -22.74 2.44
N LYS A 11 44.66 -22.25 2.46
CA LYS A 11 43.46 -23.01 2.87
C LYS A 11 42.83 -23.83 1.73
N LEU A 12 43.51 -23.95 0.57
CA LEU A 12 42.95 -24.66 -0.59
C LEU A 12 42.54 -26.12 -0.27
N PHE A 13 43.24 -26.78 0.62
CA PHE A 13 42.93 -28.16 1.04
C PHE A 13 42.17 -28.28 2.35
N ALA A 14 41.83 -27.17 2.99
CA ALA A 14 41.06 -27.14 4.23
C ALA A 14 39.54 -27.33 3.96
N ARG A 15 39.14 -28.52 3.53
CA ARG A 15 37.82 -28.86 3.05
C ARG A 15 36.71 -28.46 4.03
N GLU A 16 36.87 -28.74 5.30
CA GLU A 16 35.85 -28.44 6.33
C GLU A 16 35.64 -26.93 6.50
N GLU A 17 36.74 -26.16 6.49
CA GLU A 17 36.68 -24.70 6.63
C GLU A 17 36.04 -24.05 5.39
N ILE A 18 36.36 -24.56 4.20
CA ILE A 18 35.77 -24.13 2.93
C ILE A 18 34.25 -24.39 2.96
N LEU A 19 33.84 -25.60 3.34
CA LEU A 19 32.42 -25.96 3.42
C LEU A 19 31.67 -25.13 4.45
N HIS A 20 32.30 -24.89 5.61
CA HIS A 20 31.70 -24.04 6.66
C HIS A 20 31.47 -22.60 6.17
N LYS A 21 32.52 -22.00 5.58
CA LYS A 21 32.41 -20.65 5.01
C LYS A 21 31.43 -20.57 3.86
N ALA A 22 31.39 -21.55 2.97
CA ALA A 22 30.39 -21.61 1.90
C ALA A 22 28.96 -21.68 2.45
N LYS A 23 28.72 -22.48 3.50
CA LYS A 23 27.43 -22.58 4.15
C LYS A 23 26.99 -21.24 4.76
N ILE A 24 27.90 -20.55 5.45
CA ILE A 24 27.61 -19.21 6.00
C ILE A 24 27.24 -18.25 4.87
N LYS A 25 28.05 -18.20 3.80
CA LYS A 25 27.82 -17.30 2.66
C LYS A 25 26.47 -17.58 1.97
N MET A 26 26.15 -18.86 1.79
CA MET A 26 24.81 -19.25 1.26
C MET A 26 23.66 -18.78 2.16
N GLN A 27 23.82 -18.86 3.47
CA GLN A 27 22.79 -18.38 4.42
C GLN A 27 22.64 -16.86 4.35
N GLU A 28 23.75 -16.11 4.27
CA GLU A 28 23.75 -14.66 4.11
C GLU A 28 23.06 -14.23 2.81
N LEU A 29 23.42 -14.85 1.69
CA LEU A 29 22.82 -14.58 0.38
C LEU A 29 21.33 -14.91 0.36
N SER A 30 20.95 -16.06 0.94
CA SER A 30 19.55 -16.45 1.04
C SER A 30 18.73 -15.46 1.89
N SER A 31 19.29 -14.99 3.01
CA SER A 31 18.66 -13.98 3.86
C SER A 31 18.53 -12.64 3.14
N ARG A 32 19.60 -12.20 2.45
CA ARG A 32 19.59 -10.98 1.64
C ARG A 32 18.55 -11.04 0.54
N ARG A 33 18.46 -12.16 -0.19
CA ARG A 33 17.47 -12.38 -1.23
C ARG A 33 16.04 -12.26 -0.69
N ARG A 34 15.71 -12.94 0.41
CA ARG A 34 14.40 -12.85 1.04
C ARG A 34 14.03 -11.41 1.45
N THR A 35 15.01 -10.64 1.90
CA THR A 35 14.81 -9.24 2.26
C THR A 35 14.50 -8.39 1.03
N LEU A 36 15.19 -8.62 -0.07
CA LEU A 36 14.96 -7.94 -1.34
C LEU A 36 13.59 -8.31 -1.94
N GLU A 37 13.21 -9.60 -1.92
CA GLU A 37 11.90 -10.08 -2.36
C GLU A 37 10.77 -9.36 -1.61
N LYS A 38 10.87 -9.27 -0.27
CA LYS A 38 9.87 -8.54 0.53
C LYS A 38 9.80 -7.05 0.20
N LYS A 39 10.94 -6.42 -0.09
CA LYS A 39 10.97 -5.00 -0.50
C LYS A 39 10.35 -4.81 -1.87
N GLU A 40 10.65 -5.70 -2.83
CA GLU A 40 10.05 -5.66 -4.16
C GLU A 40 8.53 -5.81 -4.06
N ASP A 41 8.02 -6.81 -3.32
CA ASP A 41 6.59 -7.02 -3.11
C ASP A 41 5.90 -5.78 -2.52
N ALA A 42 6.53 -5.12 -1.56
CA ALA A 42 5.99 -3.89 -0.96
C ALA A 42 5.93 -2.76 -1.98
N LEU A 43 7.01 -2.53 -2.74
CA LEU A 43 7.06 -1.50 -3.78
C LEU A 43 6.07 -1.78 -4.92
N GLN A 44 5.90 -3.04 -5.32
CA GLN A 44 4.93 -3.44 -6.33
C GLN A 44 3.48 -3.14 -5.89
N LYS A 45 3.16 -3.37 -4.63
CA LYS A 45 1.84 -3.03 -4.06
C LYS A 45 1.61 -1.52 -4.06
N GLU A 46 2.59 -0.74 -3.58
CA GLU A 46 2.51 0.72 -3.59
C GLU A 46 2.38 1.26 -5.02
N TYR A 47 3.16 0.75 -5.95
CA TYR A 47 3.08 1.11 -7.36
C TYR A 47 1.68 0.85 -7.95
N LYS A 48 1.11 -0.33 -7.70
CA LYS A 48 -0.24 -0.67 -8.16
C LYS A 48 -1.30 0.29 -7.62
N LEU A 49 -1.20 0.65 -6.34
CA LEU A 49 -2.11 1.64 -5.73
C LEU A 49 -1.96 3.02 -6.39
N LEU A 50 -0.73 3.49 -6.62
CA LEU A 50 -0.47 4.76 -7.29
C LEU A 50 -1.04 4.79 -8.71
N VAL A 51 -0.76 3.76 -9.51
CA VAL A 51 -1.25 3.65 -10.90
C VAL A 51 -2.77 3.58 -10.95
N SER A 52 -3.40 2.85 -10.03
CA SER A 52 -4.86 2.81 -9.92
C SER A 52 -5.46 4.10 -9.37
N GLY A 53 -4.61 5.00 -8.84
CA GLY A 53 -5.03 6.24 -8.21
C GLY A 53 -5.76 6.03 -6.90
N ARG A 54 -5.47 4.95 -6.18
CA ARG A 54 -6.05 4.57 -4.90
C ARG A 54 -5.02 4.67 -3.79
N VAL A 55 -5.47 4.77 -2.55
CA VAL A 55 -4.63 4.69 -1.35
C VAL A 55 -4.87 3.41 -0.56
N MET A 56 -5.95 2.72 -0.89
CA MET A 56 -6.29 1.40 -0.34
C MET A 56 -7.00 0.55 -1.39
N GLU A 57 -7.01 -0.74 -1.20
CA GLU A 57 -7.76 -1.69 -2.01
C GLU A 57 -8.41 -2.74 -1.11
N LEU A 58 -9.64 -3.13 -1.45
CA LEU A 58 -10.33 -4.22 -0.78
C LEU A 58 -9.68 -5.56 -1.12
N SER A 59 -9.74 -6.51 -0.20
CA SER A 59 -9.40 -7.90 -0.50
C SER A 59 -10.37 -8.48 -1.53
N ASP A 60 -9.90 -9.48 -2.28
CA ASP A 60 -10.73 -10.08 -3.34
C ASP A 60 -12.02 -10.68 -2.78
N ASN A 61 -11.97 -11.32 -1.60
CA ASN A 61 -13.15 -11.83 -0.91
C ASN A 61 -14.18 -10.74 -0.61
N LEU A 62 -13.73 -9.54 -0.19
CA LEU A 62 -14.64 -8.42 0.06
C LEU A 62 -15.21 -7.86 -1.24
N LYS A 63 -14.44 -7.82 -2.33
CA LYS A 63 -14.94 -7.40 -3.65
C LYS A 63 -16.05 -8.33 -4.13
N GLU A 64 -15.82 -9.65 -4.04
CA GLU A 64 -16.83 -10.66 -4.37
C GLU A 64 -18.12 -10.48 -3.55
N GLU A 65 -17.98 -10.17 -2.27
CA GLU A 65 -19.15 -9.87 -1.43
C GLU A 65 -19.94 -8.67 -1.87
N PHE A 66 -19.25 -7.57 -2.22
CA PHE A 66 -19.90 -6.37 -2.73
C PHE A 66 -20.62 -6.66 -4.08
N GLU A 67 -20.01 -7.48 -4.94
CA GLU A 67 -20.62 -7.92 -6.20
C GLU A 67 -21.89 -8.76 -5.95
N ILE A 68 -21.86 -9.73 -5.02
CA ILE A 68 -23.03 -10.57 -4.66
C ILE A 68 -24.20 -9.69 -4.15
N LEU A 69 -23.90 -8.62 -3.42
CA LEU A 69 -24.89 -7.70 -2.91
C LEU A 69 -25.37 -6.67 -3.94
N ASP A 70 -24.80 -6.68 -5.13
CA ASP A 70 -25.03 -5.64 -6.13
C ASP A 70 -24.81 -4.23 -5.52
N VAL A 71 -23.64 -4.07 -4.88
CA VAL A 71 -23.16 -2.82 -4.29
C VAL A 71 -21.91 -2.37 -5.02
N PRO A 72 -21.94 -1.30 -5.80
CA PRO A 72 -20.80 -0.81 -6.53
C PRO A 72 -19.72 -0.26 -5.57
N VAL A 73 -18.48 -0.66 -5.78
CA VAL A 73 -17.35 -0.16 -4.97
C VAL A 73 -16.85 1.15 -5.57
N VAL A 74 -17.09 2.26 -4.88
CA VAL A 74 -16.54 3.58 -5.22
C VAL A 74 -15.54 4.00 -4.16
N TYR A 75 -14.27 4.09 -4.53
CA TYR A 75 -13.22 4.55 -3.63
C TYR A 75 -13.21 6.08 -3.52
N GLY A 76 -12.94 6.59 -2.32
CA GLY A 76 -12.92 8.04 -2.08
C GLY A 76 -11.89 8.79 -2.93
N MET A 77 -10.72 8.18 -3.20
CA MET A 77 -9.73 8.76 -4.12
C MET A 77 -10.24 8.83 -5.57
N GLU A 78 -10.96 7.82 -6.03
CA GLU A 78 -11.56 7.85 -7.37
C GLU A 78 -12.62 8.95 -7.48
N TRP A 79 -13.41 9.12 -6.42
CA TRP A 79 -14.38 10.21 -6.35
C TRP A 79 -13.69 11.57 -6.38
N LEU A 80 -12.63 11.78 -5.58
CA LEU A 80 -11.84 13.02 -5.57
C LEU A 80 -11.26 13.38 -6.94
N LYS A 81 -10.90 12.40 -7.76
CA LYS A 81 -10.39 12.61 -9.12
C LYS A 81 -11.49 12.88 -10.14
N LYS A 82 -12.68 12.33 -9.94
CA LYS A 82 -13.79 12.38 -10.91
C LYS A 82 -14.86 13.42 -10.61
N ASN A 83 -14.80 14.09 -9.45
CA ASN A 83 -15.82 15.03 -9.02
C ASN A 83 -15.82 16.37 -9.79
N GLY A 84 -14.81 16.64 -10.61
CA GLY A 84 -14.67 17.87 -11.39
C GLY A 84 -14.25 19.10 -10.58
N PHE A 85 -13.93 18.95 -9.29
CA PHE A 85 -13.41 20.04 -8.47
C PHE A 85 -11.95 20.33 -8.73
N THR A 86 -11.52 21.56 -8.42
CA THR A 86 -10.10 21.91 -8.48
C THR A 86 -9.29 21.19 -7.39
N GLU A 87 -7.98 21.01 -7.61
CA GLU A 87 -7.06 20.48 -6.62
C GLU A 87 -7.19 21.19 -5.25
N LYS A 88 -7.27 22.53 -5.28
CA LYS A 88 -7.46 23.33 -4.06
C LYS A 88 -8.73 22.95 -3.31
N LYS A 89 -9.84 22.74 -4.03
CA LYS A 89 -11.12 22.34 -3.43
C LYS A 89 -11.06 20.92 -2.87
N ASN A 90 -10.43 20.00 -3.59
CA ASN A 90 -10.19 18.64 -3.12
C ASN A 90 -9.34 18.61 -1.85
N LYS A 91 -8.27 19.40 -1.75
CA LYS A 91 -7.46 19.55 -0.53
C LYS A 91 -8.30 20.10 0.63
N GLU A 92 -9.17 21.07 0.40
CA GLU A 92 -10.06 21.60 1.43
C GLU A 92 -11.01 20.50 1.93
N ILE A 93 -11.64 19.74 1.03
CA ILE A 93 -12.55 18.62 1.39
C ILE A 93 -11.80 17.57 2.22
N VAL A 94 -10.61 17.15 1.79
CA VAL A 94 -9.80 16.18 2.53
C VAL A 94 -9.34 16.74 3.88
N SER A 95 -9.06 18.04 3.97
CA SER A 95 -8.72 18.64 5.26
C SER A 95 -9.89 18.64 6.25
N GLN A 96 -11.12 18.75 5.77
CA GLN A 96 -12.35 18.68 6.59
C GLN A 96 -12.74 17.23 6.91
N ASN A 97 -12.49 16.31 6.00
CA ASN A 97 -12.78 14.88 6.17
C ASN A 97 -11.57 14.01 5.75
N PRO A 98 -10.58 13.84 6.63
CA PRO A 98 -9.36 13.09 6.31
C PRO A 98 -9.55 11.59 6.11
N PHE A 99 -10.72 11.03 6.43
CA PHE A 99 -11.06 9.64 6.11
C PHE A 99 -11.41 9.45 4.62
N LEU A 100 -11.84 10.51 3.94
CA LEU A 100 -12.36 10.42 2.58
C LEU A 100 -11.42 9.70 1.60
N PRO A 101 -10.11 9.96 1.55
CA PRO A 101 -9.20 9.23 0.65
C PRO A 101 -9.17 7.73 0.89
N TYR A 102 -9.44 7.30 2.12
CA TYR A 102 -9.40 5.91 2.59
C TYR A 102 -10.78 5.26 2.67
N ALA A 103 -11.83 5.97 2.29
CA ALA A 103 -13.21 5.52 2.45
C ALA A 103 -13.77 4.86 1.19
N LEU A 104 -14.81 4.06 1.40
CA LEU A 104 -15.77 3.71 0.36
C LEU A 104 -16.93 4.70 0.41
N ILE A 105 -17.42 5.06 -0.77
CA ILE A 105 -18.59 5.95 -0.90
C ILE A 105 -19.77 5.11 -1.32
N LEU A 106 -20.79 5.05 -0.48
CA LEU A 106 -22.02 4.30 -0.71
C LEU A 106 -23.23 5.21 -0.58
N THR A 107 -24.28 4.89 -1.30
CA THR A 107 -25.59 5.46 -1.06
C THR A 107 -26.21 4.88 0.20
N ARG A 108 -27.21 5.53 0.76
CA ARG A 108 -27.94 5.02 1.94
C ARG A 108 -28.56 3.64 1.69
N GLN A 109 -29.03 3.36 0.47
CA GLN A 109 -29.61 2.07 0.12
C GLN A 109 -28.55 0.96 0.08
N GLU A 110 -27.38 1.24 -0.49
CA GLU A 110 -26.25 0.32 -0.53
C GLU A 110 -25.72 0.03 0.88
N LEU A 111 -25.61 1.07 1.71
CA LEU A 111 -25.20 0.90 3.11
C LEU A 111 -26.18 0.02 3.88
N LYS A 112 -27.50 0.16 3.63
CA LYS A 112 -28.51 -0.70 4.22
C LYS A 112 -28.34 -2.16 3.79
N LYS A 113 -28.17 -2.43 2.50
CA LYS A 113 -27.89 -3.80 1.99
C LYS A 113 -26.68 -4.43 2.71
N LEU A 114 -25.61 -3.64 2.87
CA LEU A 114 -24.40 -4.13 3.52
C LEU A 114 -24.61 -4.38 5.03
N SER A 115 -25.40 -3.53 5.73
CA SER A 115 -25.65 -3.66 7.16
C SER A 115 -26.57 -4.83 7.53
N GLU A 116 -27.44 -5.25 6.62
CA GLU A 116 -28.37 -6.36 6.82
C GLU A 116 -27.71 -7.73 6.60
N ARG A 117 -26.47 -7.76 6.15
CA ARG A 117 -25.76 -9.01 5.87
C ARG A 117 -25.09 -9.58 7.12
N ASN A 118 -25.31 -10.89 7.33
CA ASN A 118 -24.55 -11.73 8.24
C ASN A 118 -23.50 -12.50 7.42
N GLY A 119 -22.37 -11.86 7.11
CA GLY A 119 -21.27 -12.50 6.35
C GLY A 119 -20.25 -13.16 7.27
N GLU A 120 -19.58 -14.19 6.77
CA GLU A 120 -18.44 -14.82 7.44
C GLU A 120 -17.10 -14.13 7.11
N THR A 121 -17.12 -13.17 6.19
CA THR A 121 -15.93 -12.43 5.76
C THR A 121 -15.54 -11.36 6.77
N TYR A 122 -14.26 -11.22 7.03
CA TYR A 122 -13.72 -10.20 7.93
C TYR A 122 -12.82 -9.21 7.18
N THR A 123 -12.67 -8.03 7.76
CA THR A 123 -11.73 -7.02 7.26
C THR A 123 -10.42 -7.06 8.03
N SER A 124 -9.28 -6.94 7.34
CA SER A 124 -7.95 -6.87 7.99
C SER A 124 -7.74 -5.56 8.76
N PHE A 125 -8.52 -4.53 8.42
CA PHE A 125 -8.52 -3.21 9.05
C PHE A 125 -9.91 -2.58 8.93
N PRO A 126 -10.27 -1.62 9.79
CA PRO A 126 -11.52 -0.89 9.67
C PRO A 126 -11.57 -0.11 8.36
N ILE A 127 -12.66 -0.23 7.62
CA ILE A 127 -12.88 0.47 6.36
C ILE A 127 -13.88 1.60 6.61
N PRO A 128 -13.48 2.86 6.51
CA PRO A 128 -14.43 3.97 6.60
C PRO A 128 -15.43 3.89 5.45
N ILE A 129 -16.69 4.10 5.75
CA ILE A 129 -17.76 4.21 4.76
C ILE A 129 -18.41 5.58 4.92
N ILE A 130 -18.56 6.30 3.82
CA ILE A 130 -19.17 7.63 3.80
C ILE A 130 -20.42 7.57 2.93
N GLU A 131 -21.54 8.01 3.47
CA GLU A 131 -22.75 8.19 2.67
C GLU A 131 -22.53 9.29 1.62
N ARG A 132 -22.85 8.99 0.37
CA ARG A 132 -22.66 9.91 -0.76
C ARG A 132 -23.32 11.26 -0.53
N GLU A 133 -24.49 11.26 0.08
CA GLU A 133 -25.29 12.44 0.38
C GLU A 133 -24.62 13.37 1.40
N ASN A 134 -23.69 12.86 2.17
CA ASN A 134 -23.03 13.58 3.27
C ASN A 134 -21.57 14.00 2.95
N LEU A 135 -21.06 13.70 1.76
CA LEU A 135 -19.65 13.89 1.40
C LEU A 135 -19.10 15.30 1.67
N GLU A 136 -19.90 16.34 1.37
CA GLU A 136 -19.47 17.73 1.51
C GLU A 136 -19.85 18.35 2.87
N SER A 137 -20.70 17.68 3.63
CA SER A 137 -21.20 18.20 4.91
C SER A 137 -20.44 17.69 6.13
N ILE A 138 -19.69 16.61 6.00
CA ILE A 138 -18.93 16.02 7.10
C ILE A 138 -17.75 16.91 7.45
N LYS A 139 -17.76 17.41 8.70
CA LYS A 139 -16.63 18.11 9.31
C LYS A 139 -16.27 17.37 10.59
N LEU A 140 -15.03 16.93 10.67
CA LEU A 140 -14.53 16.19 11.82
C LEU A 140 -13.66 17.08 12.70
N ASP A 141 -13.74 16.86 14.00
CA ASP A 141 -12.82 17.50 14.95
C ASP A 141 -11.41 16.94 14.73
N ARG A 142 -10.52 17.81 14.24
CA ARG A 142 -9.18 17.45 13.82
C ARG A 142 -8.14 18.38 14.44
N THR A 143 -7.08 17.77 14.95
CA THR A 143 -5.87 18.47 15.37
C THR A 143 -4.68 17.86 14.65
N GLN A 144 -4.11 18.57 13.67
CA GLN A 144 -3.04 18.09 12.80
C GLN A 144 -3.39 16.73 12.14
N SER A 145 -2.68 15.66 12.51
CA SER A 145 -2.85 14.31 11.99
C SER A 145 -3.81 13.43 12.81
N PHE A 146 -4.45 14.00 13.84
CA PHE A 146 -5.38 13.28 14.69
C PHE A 146 -6.81 13.70 14.42
N VAL A 147 -7.68 12.71 14.26
CA VAL A 147 -9.14 12.90 14.19
C VAL A 147 -9.73 12.26 15.44
N LYS A 148 -10.50 13.03 16.18
CA LYS A 148 -11.22 12.55 17.36
C LYS A 148 -12.65 12.18 17.00
N MET A 149 -13.03 10.97 17.37
CA MET A 149 -14.42 10.50 17.31
C MET A 149 -14.79 9.92 18.68
N GLN A 150 -15.53 10.67 19.47
CA GLN A 150 -15.81 10.36 20.89
C GLN A 150 -14.48 10.18 21.67
N ASP A 151 -14.23 8.99 22.21
CA ASP A 151 -13.01 8.65 22.96
C ASP A 151 -11.95 7.91 22.11
N ILE A 152 -12.19 7.81 20.79
CA ILE A 152 -11.25 7.15 19.87
C ILE A 152 -10.51 8.21 19.06
N HIS A 153 -9.20 8.07 19.00
CA HIS A 153 -8.33 8.92 18.20
C HIS A 153 -7.78 8.12 17.02
N PHE A 154 -7.95 8.67 15.82
CA PHE A 154 -7.39 8.13 14.59
C PHE A 154 -6.17 8.96 14.20
N TYR A 155 -5.06 8.30 13.90
CA TYR A 155 -3.88 8.94 13.32
C TYR A 155 -3.93 8.76 11.82
N ILE A 156 -4.12 9.86 11.08
CA ILE A 156 -4.30 9.84 9.63
C ILE A 156 -3.31 10.81 8.99
N LEU A 157 -2.42 10.27 8.17
CA LEU A 157 -1.53 11.03 7.31
C LEU A 157 -1.92 10.79 5.86
N PHE A 158 -2.27 11.85 5.15
CA PHE A 158 -2.57 11.78 3.74
C PHE A 158 -1.54 12.60 2.95
N ASN A 159 -1.00 12.01 1.90
CA ASN A 159 -0.09 12.69 1.00
C ASN A 159 -0.89 13.48 -0.04
N GLU A 160 -1.01 14.79 0.15
CA GLU A 160 -1.77 15.68 -0.73
C GLU A 160 -1.24 15.73 -2.17
N ASN A 161 0.02 15.31 -2.41
CA ASN A 161 0.56 15.20 -3.77
C ASN A 161 -0.19 14.18 -4.63
N LEU A 162 -0.93 13.24 -4.01
CA LEU A 162 -1.80 12.30 -4.72
C LEU A 162 -3.02 12.95 -5.38
N LEU A 163 -3.33 14.21 -5.04
CA LEU A 163 -4.39 15.01 -5.66
C LEU A 163 -3.90 15.83 -6.87
N ASP A 164 -2.59 15.86 -7.10
CA ASP A 164 -1.90 16.59 -8.17
C ASP A 164 -1.40 15.57 -9.21
N GLU A 165 -1.91 15.65 -10.43
CA GLU A 165 -1.60 14.67 -11.49
C GLU A 165 -0.11 14.65 -11.84
N GLU A 166 0.52 15.83 -11.99
CA GLU A 166 1.95 15.92 -12.35
C GLU A 166 2.84 15.31 -11.26
N LYS A 167 2.54 15.60 -10.00
CA LYS A 167 3.31 15.03 -8.88
C LYS A 167 3.08 13.54 -8.73
N MET A 168 1.87 13.07 -9.01
CA MET A 168 1.56 11.65 -8.98
C MET A 168 2.33 10.90 -10.08
N GLU A 169 2.43 11.45 -11.30
CA GLU A 169 3.24 10.87 -12.37
C GLU A 169 4.71 10.74 -11.96
N ILE A 170 5.30 11.80 -11.38
CA ILE A 170 6.67 11.76 -10.86
C ILE A 170 6.84 10.66 -9.80
N MET A 171 5.85 10.50 -8.90
CA MET A 171 5.89 9.43 -7.89
C MET A 171 5.81 8.03 -8.52
N ILE A 172 5.02 7.85 -9.57
CA ILE A 172 4.90 6.59 -10.31
C ILE A 172 6.23 6.26 -10.98
N GLU A 173 6.83 7.20 -11.69
CA GLU A 173 8.14 7.03 -12.33
C GLU A 173 9.24 6.68 -11.32
N GLN A 174 9.26 7.35 -10.17
CA GLN A 174 10.23 7.05 -9.12
C GLN A 174 10.05 5.64 -8.58
N LYS A 175 8.81 5.18 -8.36
CA LYS A 175 8.54 3.80 -7.91
C LYS A 175 8.94 2.76 -8.95
N GLN A 176 8.73 3.02 -10.24
CA GLN A 176 9.21 2.13 -11.30
C GLN A 176 10.72 1.98 -11.27
N LYS A 177 11.44 3.10 -11.08
CA LYS A 177 12.89 3.08 -10.95
C LYS A 177 13.34 2.29 -9.72
N ASP A 178 12.73 2.54 -8.57
CA ASP A 178 13.07 1.83 -7.33
C ASP A 178 12.86 0.30 -7.48
N ILE A 179 11.81 -0.13 -8.20
CA ILE A 179 11.55 -1.54 -8.51
C ILE A 179 12.64 -2.10 -9.41
N ALA A 180 13.01 -1.39 -10.48
CA ALA A 180 14.06 -1.82 -11.40
C ALA A 180 15.42 -1.96 -10.67
N ASP A 181 15.78 -1.02 -9.81
CA ASP A 181 17.02 -1.05 -9.03
C ASP A 181 17.07 -2.26 -8.06
N ILE A 182 15.94 -2.62 -7.45
CA ILE A 182 15.86 -3.82 -6.62
C ILE A 182 15.95 -5.09 -7.45
N GLN A 183 15.31 -5.16 -8.61
CA GLN A 183 15.38 -6.31 -9.51
C GLN A 183 16.79 -6.54 -10.02
N GLU A 184 17.51 -5.47 -10.38
CA GLU A 184 18.94 -5.55 -10.74
C GLU A 184 19.78 -6.09 -9.57
N THR A 185 19.57 -5.55 -8.36
CA THR A 185 20.27 -6.01 -7.15
C THR A 185 19.99 -7.49 -6.87
N MET A 186 18.74 -7.95 -7.06
CA MET A 186 18.35 -9.35 -6.91
C MET A 186 19.04 -10.24 -7.96
N GLN A 187 19.16 -9.75 -9.20
CA GLN A 187 19.86 -10.50 -10.25
C GLN A 187 21.36 -10.64 -9.96
N ILE A 188 21.99 -9.59 -9.45
CA ILE A 188 23.39 -9.67 -8.98
C ILE A 188 23.51 -10.71 -7.86
N CYS A 189 22.64 -10.68 -6.87
CA CYS A 189 22.64 -11.63 -5.75
C CYS A 189 22.38 -13.09 -6.17
N LYS A 190 21.71 -13.33 -7.31
CA LYS A 190 21.53 -14.67 -7.88
C LYS A 190 22.78 -15.19 -8.59
N ASN A 191 23.60 -14.29 -9.12
CA ASN A 191 24.81 -14.63 -9.85
C ASN A 191 26.02 -14.81 -8.92
N GLU A 192 25.91 -14.38 -7.67
CA GLU A 192 26.87 -14.64 -6.60
C GLU A 192 26.71 -16.05 -6.02
#